data_a5bfe3b561476b473b1c0d36fa448dd9
#
_entry.id   a5bfe3b561476b473b1c0d36fa448dd9
#
_cell.length_a   1.000
_cell.length_b   1.000
_cell.length_c   1.000
_cell.angle_alpha   90.00
_cell.angle_beta   90.00
_cell.angle_gamma   90.00
#
_symmetry.space_group_name_H-M   'P 1'
#
loop_
_entity.id
_entity.type
_entity.pdbx_description
1 polymer ?
#
loop_
_entity_poly.entity_id
_entity_poly.type
_entity_poly.pdbx_seq_one_letter_code
_entity_poly.pdbx_strand_id
1 'polypeptide(L)'
;STGQVVGPTLISRDDYGHVVRRKIVAPDFVGNRLKAYEQLIEDCVSNLIDNFASTEKISLVGEFSSQLPVDVISAILGMEGDGQLFRQWVTAMIMGLNDSPELRQKGLNASAEFCSHIAPLLNEVDHPDRNDHIAKIARAEIEGERLTDEEITAFCGLLFIAGGETTDKAIANMWWNVLNQPEVLEAVLNDDSLWENAFSETMRRTPAVISEERFTTRPVEIHGVEIPEGGKVRACLAAAHLDPTVFKDPLNFDLYRPDMNLGKENRSGVSKDSERSGHFGFGLGKHFCIGYELARNEAIVGSKRILERLGRPSLQGTQQ
;
A
#
# COMPACT_ATOMS: atom_id res chain seq x y z
N SER A 1 3.75 -14.83 11.85
CA SER A 1 4.46 -13.63 11.37
C SER A 1 4.51 -13.63 9.84
N THR A 2 4.70 -12.49 9.23
CA THR A 2 4.81 -12.34 7.76
C THR A 2 5.84 -13.31 7.17
N GLY A 3 7.01 -13.46 7.81
CA GLY A 3 8.05 -14.39 7.38
C GLY A 3 7.64 -15.86 7.35
N GLN A 4 6.60 -16.26 8.08
CA GLN A 4 6.07 -17.64 8.01
C GLN A 4 5.20 -17.86 6.74
N VAL A 5 4.56 -16.80 6.24
CA VAL A 5 3.67 -16.90 5.08
C VAL A 5 4.42 -16.62 3.77
N VAL A 6 5.30 -15.62 3.74
CA VAL A 6 5.98 -15.20 2.50
C VAL A 6 7.48 -15.43 2.50
N GLY A 7 8.07 -15.98 3.56
CA GLY A 7 9.51 -16.20 3.67
C GLY A 7 10.30 -15.00 4.19
N PRO A 8 11.66 -15.03 4.06
CA PRO A 8 12.54 -13.98 4.58
C PRO A 8 12.40 -12.70 3.76
N THR A 9 11.76 -11.71 4.33
CA THR A 9 11.43 -10.45 3.64
C THR A 9 12.26 -9.27 4.12
N LEU A 10 12.23 -8.21 3.34
CA LEU A 10 12.86 -6.92 3.64
C LEU A 10 12.39 -6.34 4.98
N ILE A 11 11.11 -6.50 5.35
CA ILE A 11 10.55 -5.93 6.58
C ILE A 11 11.02 -6.64 7.86
N SER A 12 11.59 -7.84 7.75
CA SER A 12 12.12 -8.60 8.89
C SER A 12 13.61 -8.35 9.16
N ARG A 13 14.25 -7.49 8.39
CA ARG A 13 15.67 -7.14 8.50
C ARG A 13 15.85 -5.71 8.97
N ASP A 14 16.84 -5.49 9.83
CA ASP A 14 17.21 -4.17 10.36
C ASP A 14 18.68 -3.82 10.17
N ASP A 15 19.46 -4.74 9.63
CA ASP A 15 20.90 -4.67 9.43
C ASP A 15 21.28 -4.03 8.08
N TYR A 16 22.57 -4.11 7.76
CA TYR A 16 23.10 -3.69 6.47
C TYR A 16 22.45 -4.45 5.29
N GLY A 17 22.08 -5.70 5.49
CA GLY A 17 21.36 -6.49 4.50
C GLY A 17 20.01 -5.88 4.09
N HIS A 18 19.29 -5.20 5.02
CA HIS A 18 18.12 -4.42 4.68
C HIS A 18 18.45 -3.28 3.70
N VAL A 19 19.54 -2.53 3.95
CA VAL A 19 19.93 -1.39 3.13
C VAL A 19 20.24 -1.82 1.70
N VAL A 20 21.02 -2.88 1.53
CA VAL A 20 21.38 -3.41 0.20
C VAL A 20 20.15 -3.89 -0.56
N ARG A 21 19.32 -4.71 0.06
CA ARG A 21 18.10 -5.27 -0.56
C ARG A 21 17.11 -4.18 -0.93
N ARG A 22 16.96 -3.18 -0.07
CA ARG A 22 16.12 -2.03 -0.39
C ARG A 22 16.63 -1.23 -1.59
N LYS A 23 17.95 -1.06 -1.73
CA LYS A 23 18.56 -0.40 -2.91
C LYS A 23 18.28 -1.18 -4.20
N ILE A 24 18.16 -2.51 -4.14
CA ILE A 24 17.84 -3.35 -5.30
C ILE A 24 16.37 -3.13 -5.70
N VAL A 25 15.44 -3.21 -4.77
CA VAL A 25 14.01 -3.33 -5.06
C VAL A 25 13.27 -1.98 -5.15
N ALA A 26 13.70 -0.96 -4.39
CA ALA A 26 12.99 0.31 -4.30
C ALA A 26 13.00 1.20 -5.56
N PRO A 27 14.02 1.18 -6.43
CA PRO A 27 14.12 2.14 -7.52
C PRO A 27 12.93 2.15 -8.49
N ASP A 28 12.25 1.02 -8.67
CA ASP A 28 11.12 0.91 -9.59
C ASP A 28 9.83 1.57 -9.06
N PHE A 29 9.77 1.82 -7.75
CA PHE A 29 8.60 2.39 -7.08
C PHE A 29 8.68 3.90 -6.84
N VAL A 30 9.70 4.58 -7.38
CA VAL A 30 9.91 6.01 -7.14
C VAL A 30 10.35 6.77 -8.40
N GLY A 31 9.92 8.02 -8.49
CA GLY A 31 10.39 8.97 -9.49
C GLY A 31 10.15 8.51 -10.94
N ASN A 32 11.16 8.68 -11.80
CA ASN A 32 11.00 8.41 -13.24
C ASN A 32 10.74 6.94 -13.59
N ARG A 33 11.17 5.99 -12.76
CA ARG A 33 10.88 4.57 -13.00
C ARG A 33 9.42 4.22 -12.72
N LEU A 34 8.83 4.85 -11.71
CA LEU A 34 7.41 4.73 -11.43
C LEU A 34 6.55 5.25 -12.60
N LYS A 35 6.99 6.29 -13.31
CA LYS A 35 6.30 6.81 -14.50
C LYS A 35 6.10 5.75 -15.59
N ALA A 36 6.97 4.75 -15.66
CA ALA A 36 6.79 3.65 -16.60
C ALA A 36 5.52 2.82 -16.31
N TYR A 37 4.97 2.90 -15.10
CA TYR A 37 3.75 2.21 -14.71
C TYR A 37 2.49 3.09 -14.83
N GLU A 38 2.60 4.37 -15.19
CA GLU A 38 1.42 5.27 -15.32
C GLU A 38 0.42 4.71 -16.33
N GLN A 39 0.90 4.30 -17.52
CA GLN A 39 0.02 3.72 -18.53
C GLN A 39 -0.58 2.39 -18.08
N LEU A 40 0.20 1.55 -17.38
CA LEU A 40 -0.29 0.30 -16.82
C LEU A 40 -1.44 0.54 -15.82
N ILE A 41 -1.30 1.52 -14.93
CA ILE A 41 -2.35 1.89 -13.97
C ILE A 41 -3.60 2.37 -14.73
N GLU A 42 -3.43 3.23 -15.74
CA GLU A 42 -4.52 3.73 -16.57
C GLU A 42 -5.27 2.60 -17.29
N ASP A 43 -4.54 1.62 -17.82
CA ASP A 43 -5.11 0.47 -18.49
C ASP A 43 -5.90 -0.43 -17.51
N CYS A 44 -5.33 -0.72 -16.34
CA CYS A 44 -6.03 -1.48 -15.28
C CYS A 44 -7.30 -0.76 -14.82
N VAL A 45 -7.22 0.54 -14.57
CA VAL A 45 -8.37 1.38 -14.17
C VAL A 45 -9.45 1.34 -15.25
N SER A 46 -9.07 1.54 -16.52
CA SER A 46 -10.01 1.57 -17.62
C SER A 46 -10.73 0.23 -17.80
N ASN A 47 -9.98 -0.87 -17.76
CA ASN A 47 -10.54 -2.22 -17.86
C ASN A 47 -11.54 -2.52 -16.72
N LEU A 48 -11.24 -2.10 -15.49
CA LEU A 48 -12.16 -2.28 -14.37
C LEU A 48 -13.42 -1.46 -14.53
N ILE A 49 -13.30 -0.19 -14.92
CA ILE A 49 -14.47 0.69 -15.12
C ILE A 49 -15.35 0.14 -16.26
N ASP A 50 -14.77 -0.39 -17.34
CA ASP A 50 -15.53 -0.98 -18.44
C ASP A 50 -16.47 -2.11 -18.01
N ASN A 51 -16.08 -2.88 -16.99
CA ASN A 51 -16.89 -3.98 -16.47
C ASN A 51 -18.20 -3.51 -15.82
N PHE A 52 -18.26 -2.29 -15.30
CA PHE A 52 -19.43 -1.77 -14.59
C PHE A 52 -19.96 -0.43 -15.12
N ALA A 53 -19.38 0.12 -16.19
CA ALA A 53 -19.77 1.45 -16.73
C ALA A 53 -21.26 1.55 -17.12
N SER A 54 -21.91 0.44 -17.44
CA SER A 54 -23.35 0.37 -17.78
C SER A 54 -24.26 0.13 -16.58
N THR A 55 -23.69 -0.01 -15.39
CA THR A 55 -24.42 -0.40 -14.16
C THR A 55 -24.76 0.84 -13.34
N GLU A 56 -26.02 1.02 -12.96
CA GLU A 56 -26.46 2.15 -12.12
C GLU A 56 -25.89 2.12 -10.70
N LYS A 57 -25.62 0.92 -10.17
CA LYS A 57 -25.21 0.68 -8.78
C LYS A 57 -24.07 -0.31 -8.74
N ILE A 58 -23.01 0.07 -8.07
CA ILE A 58 -21.83 -0.76 -7.90
C ILE A 58 -21.43 -0.87 -6.42
N SER A 59 -20.76 -1.94 -6.08
CA SER A 59 -19.93 -1.99 -4.88
C SER A 59 -18.55 -1.48 -5.21
N LEU A 60 -18.22 -0.23 -4.85
CA LEU A 60 -16.91 0.33 -5.14
C LEU A 60 -15.77 -0.55 -4.61
N VAL A 61 -15.94 -1.15 -3.42
CA VAL A 61 -14.96 -2.08 -2.87
C VAL A 61 -14.89 -3.36 -3.70
N GLY A 62 -16.01 -4.02 -3.94
CA GLY A 62 -16.04 -5.31 -4.62
C GLY A 62 -15.64 -5.26 -6.09
N GLU A 63 -15.99 -4.18 -6.78
CA GLU A 63 -15.85 -4.10 -8.24
C GLU A 63 -14.69 -3.20 -8.70
N PHE A 64 -14.08 -2.44 -7.77
CA PHE A 64 -12.98 -1.55 -8.11
C PHE A 64 -11.81 -1.61 -7.11
N SER A 65 -11.97 -1.11 -5.87
CA SER A 65 -10.82 -0.86 -5.00
C SER A 65 -10.10 -2.13 -4.54
N SER A 66 -10.81 -3.26 -4.38
CA SER A 66 -10.19 -4.55 -4.07
C SER A 66 -9.53 -5.24 -5.26
N GLN A 67 -9.84 -4.79 -6.48
CA GLN A 67 -9.33 -5.40 -7.70
C GLN A 67 -8.11 -4.64 -8.23
N LEU A 68 -8.19 -3.32 -8.33
CA LEU A 68 -7.17 -2.48 -8.95
C LEU A 68 -5.75 -2.74 -8.44
N PRO A 69 -5.48 -2.76 -7.11
CA PRO A 69 -4.11 -2.93 -6.64
C PRO A 69 -3.53 -4.32 -6.93
N VAL A 70 -4.38 -5.35 -6.94
CA VAL A 70 -3.95 -6.71 -7.27
C VAL A 70 -3.63 -6.83 -8.75
N ASP A 71 -4.44 -6.23 -9.61
CA ASP A 71 -4.24 -6.24 -11.07
C ASP A 71 -2.94 -5.46 -11.41
N VAL A 72 -2.73 -4.29 -10.79
CA VAL A 72 -1.52 -3.48 -10.99
C VAL A 72 -0.26 -4.21 -10.53
N ILE A 73 -0.25 -4.76 -9.29
CA ILE A 73 0.95 -5.42 -8.77
C ILE A 73 1.26 -6.72 -9.54
N SER A 74 0.24 -7.48 -9.95
CA SER A 74 0.41 -8.67 -10.77
C SER A 74 1.08 -8.34 -12.11
N ALA A 75 0.62 -7.29 -12.77
CA ALA A 75 1.19 -6.83 -14.02
C ALA A 75 2.63 -6.29 -13.86
N ILE A 76 2.93 -5.56 -12.78
CA ILE A 76 4.29 -5.12 -12.44
C ILE A 76 5.24 -6.31 -12.26
N LEU A 77 4.77 -7.39 -11.63
CA LEU A 77 5.52 -8.62 -11.43
C LEU A 77 5.61 -9.48 -12.70
N GLY A 78 4.89 -9.15 -13.79
CA GLY A 78 4.84 -9.93 -15.00
C GLY A 78 4.04 -11.22 -14.84
N MET A 79 3.09 -11.25 -13.90
CA MET A 79 2.20 -12.38 -13.68
C MET A 79 1.04 -12.33 -14.66
N GLU A 80 0.86 -13.42 -15.40
CA GLU A 80 -0.30 -13.63 -16.28
C GLU A 80 -1.25 -14.64 -15.64
N GLY A 81 -2.56 -14.44 -15.78
CA GLY A 81 -3.54 -15.40 -15.27
C GLY A 81 -4.85 -14.78 -14.80
N ASP A 82 -5.57 -15.55 -13.97
CA ASP A 82 -6.87 -15.15 -13.43
C ASP A 82 -6.74 -14.18 -12.25
N GLY A 83 -7.10 -12.92 -12.47
CA GLY A 83 -7.11 -11.90 -11.42
C GLY A 83 -7.99 -12.28 -10.22
N GLN A 84 -9.06 -13.07 -10.41
CA GLN A 84 -9.86 -13.55 -9.29
C GLN A 84 -9.07 -14.52 -8.39
N LEU A 85 -8.31 -15.43 -8.99
CA LEU A 85 -7.43 -16.33 -8.26
C LEU A 85 -6.36 -15.53 -7.50
N PHE A 86 -5.78 -14.52 -8.13
CA PHE A 86 -4.77 -13.65 -7.49
C PHE A 86 -5.35 -12.92 -6.26
N ARG A 87 -6.56 -12.40 -6.34
CA ARG A 87 -7.25 -11.78 -5.19
C ARG A 87 -7.54 -12.78 -4.08
N GLN A 88 -7.88 -14.02 -4.42
CA GLN A 88 -8.05 -15.09 -3.42
C GLN A 88 -6.75 -15.40 -2.70
N TRP A 89 -5.61 -15.45 -3.40
CA TRP A 89 -4.31 -15.64 -2.77
C TRP A 89 -3.97 -14.49 -1.82
N VAL A 90 -4.10 -13.23 -2.26
CA VAL A 90 -3.86 -12.05 -1.39
C VAL A 90 -4.68 -12.15 -0.11
N THR A 91 -5.98 -12.39 -0.25
CA THR A 91 -6.90 -12.49 0.90
C THR A 91 -6.50 -13.63 1.83
N ALA A 92 -6.24 -14.82 1.30
CA ALA A 92 -5.87 -15.98 2.10
C ALA A 92 -4.51 -15.80 2.81
N MET A 93 -3.51 -15.23 2.12
CA MET A 93 -2.19 -14.97 2.70
C MET A 93 -2.26 -13.94 3.83
N ILE A 94 -3.05 -12.87 3.68
CA ILE A 94 -3.25 -11.86 4.72
C ILE A 94 -4.01 -12.44 5.91
N MET A 95 -5.09 -13.17 5.67
CA MET A 95 -5.82 -13.87 6.73
C MET A 95 -4.94 -14.88 7.47
N GLY A 96 -3.98 -15.49 6.77
CA GLY A 96 -2.98 -16.39 7.34
C GLY A 96 -1.98 -15.74 8.30
N LEU A 97 -1.90 -14.39 8.34
CA LEU A 97 -1.10 -13.66 9.34
C LEU A 97 -1.74 -13.66 10.73
N ASN A 98 -3.00 -14.09 10.84
CA ASN A 98 -3.73 -14.22 12.09
C ASN A 98 -3.24 -15.39 12.94
N ASP A 99 -3.63 -15.39 14.23
CA ASP A 99 -3.26 -16.44 15.19
C ASP A 99 -4.10 -17.73 15.04
N SER A 100 -5.16 -17.72 14.22
CA SER A 100 -5.98 -18.90 13.92
C SER A 100 -5.20 -19.95 13.14
N PRO A 101 -5.04 -21.19 13.64
CA PRO A 101 -4.33 -22.25 12.93
C PRO A 101 -4.95 -22.57 11.56
N GLU A 102 -6.28 -22.54 11.45
CA GLU A 102 -7.00 -22.79 10.19
C GLU A 102 -6.70 -21.72 9.14
N LEU A 103 -6.79 -20.43 9.52
CA LEU A 103 -6.50 -19.32 8.62
C LEU A 103 -5.02 -19.33 8.22
N ARG A 104 -4.12 -19.66 9.16
CA ARG A 104 -2.68 -19.81 8.89
C ARG A 104 -2.44 -20.89 7.84
N GLN A 105 -3.08 -22.06 7.96
CA GLN A 105 -2.91 -23.12 6.97
C GLN A 105 -3.43 -22.71 5.60
N LYS A 106 -4.57 -22.01 5.52
CA LYS A 106 -5.08 -21.45 4.25
C LYS A 106 -4.09 -20.45 3.63
N GLY A 107 -3.51 -19.59 4.46
CA GLY A 107 -2.48 -18.64 4.00
C GLY A 107 -1.22 -19.32 3.50
N LEU A 108 -0.75 -20.37 4.17
CA LEU A 108 0.41 -21.16 3.72
C LEU A 108 0.14 -21.89 2.41
N ASN A 109 -1.06 -22.42 2.23
CA ASN A 109 -1.45 -23.07 0.97
C ASN A 109 -1.46 -22.07 -0.19
N ALA A 110 -2.09 -20.90 0.01
CA ALA A 110 -2.11 -19.82 -0.99
C ALA A 110 -0.70 -19.31 -1.33
N SER A 111 0.17 -19.21 -0.31
CA SER A 111 1.58 -18.86 -0.53
C SER A 111 2.32 -19.91 -1.36
N ALA A 112 2.07 -21.20 -1.12
CA ALA A 112 2.69 -22.26 -1.90
C ALA A 112 2.22 -22.25 -3.38
N GLU A 113 0.94 -21.97 -3.64
CA GLU A 113 0.39 -21.79 -4.98
C GLU A 113 1.01 -20.57 -5.65
N PHE A 114 1.09 -19.44 -4.96
CA PHE A 114 1.77 -18.23 -5.44
C PHE A 114 3.23 -18.51 -5.80
N CYS A 115 4.01 -19.16 -4.93
CA CYS A 115 5.40 -19.51 -5.19
C CYS A 115 5.51 -20.42 -6.43
N SER A 116 4.60 -21.36 -6.60
CA SER A 116 4.56 -22.25 -7.80
C SER A 116 4.27 -21.47 -9.09
N HIS A 117 3.50 -20.38 -8.99
CA HIS A 117 3.21 -19.47 -10.12
C HIS A 117 4.42 -18.58 -10.46
N ILE A 118 5.18 -18.13 -9.46
CA ILE A 118 6.38 -17.30 -9.64
C ILE A 118 7.58 -18.12 -10.16
N ALA A 119 7.73 -19.37 -9.78
CA ALA A 119 8.89 -20.18 -10.10
C ALA A 119 9.25 -20.24 -11.60
N PRO A 120 8.31 -20.41 -12.56
CA PRO A 120 8.63 -20.34 -14.00
C PRO A 120 9.20 -18.98 -14.42
N LEU A 121 8.68 -17.88 -13.83
CA LEU A 121 9.12 -16.52 -14.16
C LEU A 121 10.58 -16.28 -13.77
N LEU A 122 11.06 -16.95 -12.71
CA LEU A 122 12.47 -16.88 -12.28
C LEU A 122 13.40 -17.60 -13.26
N ASN A 123 12.94 -18.69 -13.89
CA ASN A 123 13.75 -19.41 -14.87
C ASN A 123 13.97 -18.62 -16.17
N GLU A 124 13.15 -17.62 -16.43
CA GLU A 124 13.16 -16.83 -17.67
C GLU A 124 13.68 -15.39 -17.47
N VAL A 125 14.29 -15.08 -16.34
CA VAL A 125 14.72 -13.70 -16.02
C VAL A 125 15.76 -13.15 -17.01
N ASP A 126 16.54 -14.00 -17.64
CA ASP A 126 17.57 -13.62 -18.63
C ASP A 126 17.02 -13.49 -20.05
N HIS A 127 15.74 -13.81 -20.29
CA HIS A 127 15.14 -13.62 -21.62
C HIS A 127 15.15 -12.14 -22.00
N PRO A 128 15.59 -11.75 -23.22
CA PRO A 128 15.80 -10.36 -23.61
C PRO A 128 14.52 -9.51 -23.59
N ASP A 129 13.36 -10.13 -23.80
CA ASP A 129 12.06 -9.44 -23.83
C ASP A 129 11.47 -9.23 -22.43
N ARG A 130 12.04 -9.84 -21.38
CA ARG A 130 11.59 -9.69 -20.00
C ARG A 130 12.06 -8.38 -19.42
N ASN A 131 11.12 -7.51 -19.07
CA ASN A 131 11.38 -6.19 -18.45
C ASN A 131 10.45 -5.89 -17.27
N ASP A 132 9.79 -6.92 -16.75
CA ASP A 132 9.01 -6.85 -15.53
C ASP A 132 9.90 -6.67 -14.28
N HIS A 133 9.27 -6.45 -13.13
CA HIS A 133 10.01 -6.17 -11.91
C HIS A 133 10.84 -7.38 -11.44
N ILE A 134 10.33 -8.61 -11.61
CA ILE A 134 11.07 -9.84 -11.26
C ILE A 134 12.39 -9.90 -12.02
N ALA A 135 12.34 -9.73 -13.35
CA ALA A 135 13.53 -9.76 -14.17
C ALA A 135 14.53 -8.65 -13.82
N LYS A 136 14.03 -7.45 -13.51
CA LYS A 136 14.87 -6.31 -13.09
C LYS A 136 15.61 -6.58 -11.79
N ILE A 137 14.92 -7.05 -10.74
CA ILE A 137 15.55 -7.30 -9.44
C ILE A 137 16.46 -8.53 -9.44
N ALA A 138 16.16 -9.55 -10.25
CA ALA A 138 17.01 -10.72 -10.42
C ALA A 138 18.37 -10.39 -11.07
N ARG A 139 18.37 -9.43 -12.01
CA ARG A 139 19.60 -8.96 -12.70
C ARG A 139 20.37 -7.89 -11.89
N ALA A 140 19.72 -7.29 -10.90
CA ALA A 140 20.32 -6.18 -10.14
C ALA A 140 21.43 -6.68 -9.21
N GLU A 141 22.51 -5.89 -9.15
CA GLU A 141 23.63 -6.12 -8.25
C GLU A 141 24.01 -4.81 -7.56
N ILE A 142 24.13 -4.83 -6.24
CA ILE A 142 24.56 -3.69 -5.43
C ILE A 142 25.71 -4.14 -4.53
N GLU A 143 26.89 -3.54 -4.70
CA GLU A 143 28.08 -3.83 -3.89
C GLU A 143 28.50 -5.32 -3.94
N GLY A 144 28.28 -5.98 -5.09
CA GLY A 144 28.56 -7.41 -5.29
C GLY A 144 27.47 -8.35 -4.78
N GLU A 145 26.40 -7.82 -4.16
CA GLU A 145 25.27 -8.60 -3.64
C GLU A 145 24.14 -8.65 -4.65
N ARG A 146 23.56 -9.84 -4.81
CA ARG A 146 22.34 -10.10 -5.59
C ARG A 146 21.31 -10.75 -4.68
N LEU A 147 20.03 -10.66 -5.07
CA LEU A 147 18.97 -11.43 -4.43
C LEU A 147 19.04 -12.90 -4.88
N THR A 148 18.83 -13.81 -3.96
CA THR A 148 18.58 -15.22 -4.29
C THR A 148 17.16 -15.41 -4.81
N ASP A 149 16.87 -16.51 -5.49
CA ASP A 149 15.51 -16.85 -5.96
C ASP A 149 14.51 -16.90 -4.80
N GLU A 150 14.93 -17.39 -3.64
CA GLU A 150 14.12 -17.39 -2.42
C GLU A 150 13.81 -15.96 -1.95
N GLU A 151 14.80 -15.06 -1.95
CA GLU A 151 14.61 -13.66 -1.57
C GLU A 151 13.73 -12.92 -2.57
N ILE A 152 13.87 -13.19 -3.88
CA ILE A 152 13.02 -12.62 -4.92
C ILE A 152 11.57 -13.10 -4.73
N THR A 153 11.36 -14.40 -4.56
CA THR A 153 10.02 -14.99 -4.35
C THR A 153 9.36 -14.41 -3.09
N ALA A 154 10.10 -14.34 -1.98
CA ALA A 154 9.62 -13.77 -0.73
C ALA A 154 9.29 -12.27 -0.87
N PHE A 155 10.09 -11.53 -1.64
CA PHE A 155 9.84 -10.12 -1.92
C PHE A 155 8.60 -9.93 -2.80
N CYS A 156 8.42 -10.74 -3.85
CA CYS A 156 7.21 -10.75 -4.67
C CYS A 156 5.96 -11.04 -3.84
N GLY A 157 6.02 -12.04 -2.97
CA GLY A 157 4.93 -12.35 -2.03
C GLY A 157 4.62 -11.20 -1.07
N LEU A 158 5.66 -10.53 -0.56
CA LEU A 158 5.49 -9.34 0.27
C LEU A 158 4.82 -8.19 -0.50
N LEU A 159 5.28 -7.87 -1.71
CA LEU A 159 4.66 -6.84 -2.55
C LEU A 159 3.20 -7.15 -2.84
N PHE A 160 2.91 -8.41 -3.14
CA PHE A 160 1.58 -8.89 -3.50
C PHE A 160 0.58 -8.68 -2.37
N ILE A 161 0.92 -9.07 -1.13
CA ILE A 161 0.05 -8.88 0.03
C ILE A 161 0.04 -7.43 0.53
N ALA A 162 1.19 -6.76 0.56
CA ALA A 162 1.29 -5.42 1.10
C ALA A 162 0.65 -4.37 0.18
N GLY A 163 0.76 -4.56 -1.15
CA GLY A 163 0.16 -3.67 -2.14
C GLY A 163 -1.35 -3.88 -2.28
N GLY A 164 -1.82 -5.12 -2.29
CA GLY A 164 -3.22 -5.46 -2.55
C GLY A 164 -4.19 -4.91 -1.52
N GLU A 165 -4.04 -5.27 -0.23
CA GLU A 165 -5.02 -4.91 0.81
C GLU A 165 -4.94 -3.45 1.26
N THR A 166 -3.72 -2.93 1.43
CA THR A 166 -3.57 -1.58 2.00
C THR A 166 -4.03 -0.50 1.03
N THR A 167 -3.76 -0.67 -0.26
CA THR A 167 -4.21 0.25 -1.30
C THR A 167 -5.72 0.17 -1.52
N ASP A 168 -6.32 -1.03 -1.48
CA ASP A 168 -7.78 -1.20 -1.45
C ASP A 168 -8.40 -0.35 -0.33
N LYS A 169 -7.93 -0.52 0.90
CA LYS A 169 -8.43 0.25 2.05
C LYS A 169 -8.21 1.76 1.89
N ALA A 170 -7.07 2.19 1.34
CA ALA A 170 -6.80 3.60 1.11
C ALA A 170 -7.78 4.21 0.12
N ILE A 171 -8.05 3.53 -1.01
CA ILE A 171 -9.04 3.96 -2.01
C ILE A 171 -10.44 3.98 -1.40
N ALA A 172 -10.86 2.91 -0.74
CA ALA A 172 -12.18 2.80 -0.14
C ALA A 172 -12.41 3.88 0.94
N ASN A 173 -11.43 4.11 1.81
CA ASN A 173 -11.50 5.13 2.85
C ASN A 173 -11.51 6.54 2.25
N MET A 174 -10.76 6.79 1.18
CA MET A 174 -10.76 8.09 0.50
C MET A 174 -12.13 8.39 -0.09
N TRP A 175 -12.73 7.46 -0.80
CA TRP A 175 -14.07 7.61 -1.34
C TRP A 175 -15.14 7.72 -0.25
N TRP A 176 -15.01 6.96 0.85
CA TRP A 176 -15.89 7.10 2.00
C TRP A 176 -15.86 8.51 2.59
N ASN A 177 -14.66 9.08 2.80
CA ASN A 177 -14.51 10.43 3.34
C ASN A 177 -15.07 11.49 2.37
N VAL A 178 -14.81 11.35 1.06
CA VAL A 178 -15.28 12.28 0.04
C VAL A 178 -16.81 12.24 -0.11
N LEU A 179 -17.39 11.06 -0.16
CA LEU A 179 -18.84 10.89 -0.41
C LEU A 179 -19.71 11.23 0.81
N ASN A 180 -19.17 11.15 2.02
CA ASN A 180 -19.91 11.53 3.24
C ASN A 180 -19.88 13.03 3.54
N GLN A 181 -19.15 13.82 2.76
CA GLN A 181 -19.03 15.27 2.94
C GLN A 181 -19.32 15.97 1.61
N PRO A 182 -20.56 16.47 1.39
CA PRO A 182 -20.96 17.09 0.13
C PRO A 182 -20.02 18.20 -0.34
N GLU A 183 -19.51 19.01 0.59
CA GLU A 183 -18.58 20.11 0.31
C GLU A 183 -17.21 19.60 -0.19
N VAL A 184 -16.74 18.46 0.32
CA VAL A 184 -15.50 17.81 -0.12
C VAL A 184 -15.69 17.24 -1.51
N LEU A 185 -16.82 16.58 -1.77
CA LEU A 185 -17.15 16.06 -3.10
C LEU A 185 -17.21 17.19 -4.12
N GLU A 186 -17.91 18.30 -3.81
CA GLU A 186 -17.95 19.47 -4.72
C GLU A 186 -16.55 20.04 -4.99
N ALA A 187 -15.69 20.10 -3.96
CA ALA A 187 -14.34 20.62 -4.12
C ALA A 187 -13.53 19.78 -5.12
N VAL A 188 -13.51 18.44 -4.98
CA VAL A 188 -12.76 17.56 -5.89
C VAL A 188 -13.39 17.45 -7.30
N LEU A 189 -14.70 17.70 -7.43
CA LEU A 189 -15.36 17.78 -8.74
C LEU A 189 -14.99 19.07 -9.49
N ASN A 190 -14.72 20.15 -8.78
CA ASN A 190 -14.36 21.46 -9.37
C ASN A 190 -12.84 21.62 -9.58
N ASP A 191 -12.03 20.92 -8.79
CA ASP A 191 -10.57 20.95 -8.87
C ASP A 191 -10.01 19.55 -8.63
N ASP A 192 -9.65 18.87 -9.68
CA ASP A 192 -9.13 17.50 -9.65
C ASP A 192 -7.73 17.38 -9.01
N SER A 193 -7.01 18.49 -8.81
CA SER A 193 -5.75 18.52 -8.08
C SER A 193 -5.94 18.23 -6.58
N LEU A 194 -7.14 18.46 -6.06
CA LEU A 194 -7.48 18.21 -4.65
C LEU A 194 -7.54 16.72 -4.28
N TRP A 195 -7.53 15.80 -5.26
CA TRP A 195 -7.39 14.38 -4.98
C TRP A 195 -6.08 14.04 -4.26
N GLU A 196 -5.00 14.78 -4.51
CA GLU A 196 -3.76 14.63 -3.76
C GLU A 196 -3.94 14.98 -2.27
N ASN A 197 -4.67 16.06 -2.00
CA ASN A 197 -4.97 16.47 -0.64
C ASN A 197 -5.95 15.50 0.04
N ALA A 198 -6.98 15.03 -0.70
CA ALA A 198 -7.93 14.03 -0.21
C ALA A 198 -7.22 12.73 0.17
N PHE A 199 -6.26 12.27 -0.63
CA PHE A 199 -5.47 11.09 -0.33
C PHE A 199 -4.63 11.28 0.94
N SER A 200 -3.86 12.36 1.05
CA SER A 200 -3.04 12.64 2.23
C SER A 200 -3.87 12.76 3.51
N GLU A 201 -5.01 13.47 3.44
CA GLU A 201 -5.90 13.62 4.59
C GLU A 201 -6.61 12.31 4.95
N THR A 202 -6.90 11.45 3.96
CA THR A 202 -7.37 10.08 4.21
C THR A 202 -6.33 9.27 4.97
N MET A 203 -5.08 9.31 4.54
CA MET A 203 -4.00 8.60 5.22
C MET A 203 -3.74 9.10 6.65
N ARG A 204 -4.07 10.35 6.96
CA ARG A 204 -4.09 10.87 8.31
C ARG A 204 -5.34 10.42 9.08
N ARG A 205 -6.53 10.69 8.54
CA ARG A 205 -7.81 10.56 9.27
C ARG A 205 -8.28 9.12 9.42
N THR A 206 -8.12 8.34 8.37
CA THR A 206 -8.55 6.93 8.27
C THR A 206 -7.47 6.08 7.58
N PRO A 207 -6.27 5.94 8.18
CA PRO A 207 -5.18 5.22 7.56
C PRO A 207 -5.52 3.76 7.32
N ALA A 208 -5.00 3.19 6.23
CA ALA A 208 -5.13 1.77 5.92
C ALA A 208 -4.46 0.89 7.00
N VAL A 209 -3.33 1.35 7.55
CA VAL A 209 -2.61 0.69 8.65
C VAL A 209 -2.78 1.52 9.92
N ILE A 210 -3.48 0.98 10.91
CA ILE A 210 -3.82 1.69 12.15
C ILE A 210 -2.73 1.62 13.21
N SER A 211 -1.87 0.60 13.17
CA SER A 211 -0.79 0.41 14.13
C SER A 211 0.32 -0.47 13.57
N GLU A 212 1.54 -0.28 14.10
CA GLU A 212 2.73 -1.04 13.78
C GLU A 212 3.33 -1.68 15.02
N GLU A 213 3.83 -2.91 14.91
CA GLU A 213 4.48 -3.61 16.00
C GLU A 213 6.00 -3.53 15.90
N ARG A 214 6.64 -3.38 17.05
CA ARG A 214 8.10 -3.42 17.22
C ARG A 214 8.45 -4.29 18.41
N PHE A 215 9.64 -4.87 18.38
CA PHE A 215 10.21 -5.59 19.51
C PHE A 215 11.44 -4.85 20.02
N THR A 216 11.56 -4.74 21.32
CA THR A 216 12.72 -4.09 21.94
C THR A 216 13.95 -4.99 21.80
N THR A 217 15.08 -4.41 21.37
CA THR A 217 16.38 -5.12 21.28
C THR A 217 17.23 -4.95 22.54
N ARG A 218 16.73 -4.21 23.52
CA ARG A 218 17.28 -3.99 24.86
C ARG A 218 16.17 -3.49 25.77
N PRO A 219 16.31 -3.55 27.10
CA PRO A 219 15.37 -2.91 28.00
C PRO A 219 15.25 -1.41 27.70
N VAL A 220 14.03 -0.88 27.69
CA VAL A 220 13.72 0.53 27.45
C VAL A 220 12.67 1.01 28.45
N GLU A 221 12.70 2.29 28.78
CA GLU A 221 11.66 2.92 29.58
C GLU A 221 10.91 3.95 28.71
N ILE A 222 9.59 3.90 28.73
CA ILE A 222 8.72 4.86 28.05
C ILE A 222 7.70 5.39 29.07
N HIS A 223 7.75 6.68 29.37
CA HIS A 223 6.86 7.34 30.34
C HIS A 223 6.77 6.62 31.70
N GLY A 224 7.88 6.16 32.23
CA GLY A 224 7.95 5.45 33.51
C GLY A 224 7.53 3.97 33.45
N VAL A 225 7.25 3.44 32.27
CA VAL A 225 6.98 1.99 32.07
C VAL A 225 8.22 1.30 31.54
N GLU A 226 8.76 0.38 32.31
CA GLU A 226 9.86 -0.49 31.88
C GLU A 226 9.37 -1.56 30.94
N ILE A 227 10.02 -1.68 29.78
CA ILE A 227 9.78 -2.71 28.77
C ILE A 227 11.04 -3.55 28.64
N PRO A 228 10.98 -4.86 28.95
CA PRO A 228 12.15 -5.73 28.87
C PRO A 228 12.62 -5.93 27.43
N GLU A 229 13.84 -6.44 27.26
CA GLU A 229 14.31 -6.93 25.96
C GLU A 229 13.36 -7.99 25.39
N GLY A 230 13.08 -7.95 24.09
CA GLY A 230 12.10 -8.79 23.43
C GLY A 230 10.64 -8.38 23.70
N GLY A 231 10.44 -7.31 24.46
CA GLY A 231 9.11 -6.76 24.74
C GLY A 231 8.43 -6.24 23.46
N LYS A 232 7.12 -6.52 23.34
CA LYS A 232 6.31 -6.09 22.20
C LYS A 232 5.75 -4.69 22.44
N VAL A 233 6.03 -3.77 21.53
CA VAL A 233 5.50 -2.40 21.53
C VAL A 233 4.63 -2.19 20.29
N ARG A 234 3.42 -1.71 20.49
CA ARG A 234 2.53 -1.34 19.38
C ARG A 234 2.42 0.17 19.29
N ALA A 235 2.97 0.74 18.22
CA ALA A 235 2.80 2.15 17.87
C ALA A 235 1.44 2.34 17.19
N CYS A 236 0.51 3.06 17.84
CA CYS A 236 -0.82 3.32 17.30
C CYS A 236 -0.78 4.56 16.40
N LEU A 237 -0.58 4.36 15.09
CA LEU A 237 -0.46 5.44 14.11
C LEU A 237 -1.74 6.26 14.02
N ALA A 238 -2.90 5.58 14.00
CA ALA A 238 -4.20 6.24 13.93
C ALA A 238 -4.44 7.17 15.14
N ALA A 239 -3.99 6.78 16.34
CA ALA A 239 -4.10 7.64 17.51
C ALA A 239 -3.19 8.87 17.42
N ALA A 240 -1.95 8.69 16.92
CA ALA A 240 -1.02 9.80 16.69
C ALA A 240 -1.56 10.82 15.68
N HIS A 241 -2.30 10.36 14.68
CA HIS A 241 -2.95 11.23 13.69
C HIS A 241 -4.15 12.01 14.24
N LEU A 242 -4.67 11.60 15.37
CA LEU A 242 -5.80 12.27 16.05
C LEU A 242 -5.36 13.08 17.27
N ASP A 243 -4.05 13.27 17.47
CA ASP A 243 -3.52 14.05 18.59
C ASP A 243 -3.84 15.55 18.41
N PRO A 244 -4.68 16.14 19.29
CA PRO A 244 -5.06 17.55 19.19
C PRO A 244 -3.92 18.52 19.52
N THR A 245 -2.81 18.04 20.08
CA THR A 245 -1.61 18.85 20.29
C THR A 245 -0.80 19.06 18.99
N VAL A 246 -1.05 18.23 17.98
CA VAL A 246 -0.37 18.27 16.67
C VAL A 246 -1.33 18.73 15.58
N PHE A 247 -2.54 18.22 15.56
CA PHE A 247 -3.54 18.50 14.52
C PHE A 247 -4.74 19.23 15.10
N LYS A 248 -5.03 20.41 14.57
CA LYS A 248 -6.23 21.16 14.95
C LYS A 248 -7.48 20.43 14.45
N ASP A 249 -8.50 20.31 15.30
CA ASP A 249 -9.75 19.62 14.98
C ASP A 249 -9.50 18.26 14.29
N PRO A 250 -8.75 17.33 14.92
CA PRO A 250 -8.19 16.17 14.27
C PRO A 250 -9.25 15.17 13.74
N LEU A 251 -10.49 15.26 14.22
CA LEU A 251 -11.62 14.45 13.74
C LEU A 251 -12.22 14.97 12.43
N ASN A 252 -11.96 16.21 12.07
CA ASN A 252 -12.40 16.78 10.80
C ASN A 252 -11.54 16.27 9.65
N PHE A 253 -12.19 15.96 8.52
CA PHE A 253 -11.54 15.72 7.25
C PHE A 253 -11.47 17.04 6.47
N ASP A 254 -10.29 17.57 6.26
CA ASP A 254 -10.08 18.92 5.71
C ASP A 254 -9.06 18.88 4.56
N LEU A 255 -9.52 19.17 3.35
CA LEU A 255 -8.67 19.23 2.15
C LEU A 255 -7.65 20.38 2.17
N TYR A 256 -7.82 21.35 3.06
CA TYR A 256 -7.00 22.57 3.13
C TYR A 256 -6.29 22.69 4.47
N ARG A 257 -6.10 21.58 5.16
CA ARG A 257 -5.52 21.51 6.51
C ARG A 257 -4.21 22.30 6.61
N PRO A 258 -4.14 23.32 7.48
CA PRO A 258 -2.98 24.21 7.54
C PRO A 258 -1.79 23.60 8.30
N ASP A 259 -2.05 22.64 9.18
CA ASP A 259 -1.08 22.00 10.09
C ASP A 259 -0.43 20.74 9.51
N MET A 260 -0.75 20.38 8.26
CA MET A 260 -0.18 19.26 7.58
C MET A 260 0.37 19.64 6.19
N ASN A 261 1.42 18.95 5.76
CA ASN A 261 1.93 19.01 4.38
C ASN A 261 1.08 18.09 3.49
N LEU A 262 0.00 18.62 2.93
CA LEU A 262 -0.86 17.90 1.99
C LEU A 262 -0.15 17.64 0.67
N GLY A 263 -0.45 16.50 0.04
CA GLY A 263 0.12 16.11 -1.24
C GLY A 263 1.62 15.74 -1.20
N LYS A 264 2.25 15.73 -0.02
CA LYS A 264 3.66 15.37 0.14
C LYS A 264 3.86 14.41 1.32
N GLU A 265 4.46 13.29 1.02
CA GLU A 265 4.74 12.30 2.05
C GLU A 265 6.05 12.59 2.78
N ASN A 266 6.05 12.48 4.10
CA ASN A 266 7.22 12.75 4.91
C ASN A 266 8.02 11.46 5.18
N ARG A 267 9.13 11.27 4.46
CA ARG A 267 10.02 10.11 4.62
C ARG A 267 10.93 10.17 5.84
N SER A 268 11.22 11.36 6.33
CA SER A 268 12.28 11.59 7.33
C SER A 268 11.76 11.92 8.73
N GLY A 269 10.46 11.89 8.95
CA GLY A 269 9.84 12.34 10.20
C GLY A 269 9.57 13.84 10.22
N VAL A 270 9.16 14.35 11.37
CA VAL A 270 8.88 15.78 11.54
C VAL A 270 10.14 16.58 11.25
N SER A 271 10.10 17.44 10.23
CA SER A 271 11.16 18.43 10.01
C SER A 271 11.16 19.38 11.19
N LYS A 272 12.32 19.54 11.83
CA LYS A 272 12.49 20.50 12.93
C LYS A 272 12.23 21.96 12.51
N ASP A 273 12.24 22.21 11.20
CA ASP A 273 12.14 23.54 10.60
C ASP A 273 10.76 23.81 9.97
N SER A 274 9.81 22.89 10.08
CA SER A 274 8.47 23.04 9.51
C SER A 274 7.42 23.07 10.62
N GLU A 275 6.61 24.11 10.64
CA GLU A 275 5.42 24.23 11.51
C GLU A 275 4.32 23.21 11.15
N ARG A 276 4.51 22.44 10.09
CA ARG A 276 3.54 21.46 9.56
C ARG A 276 4.02 20.04 9.76
N SER A 277 3.15 19.21 10.28
CA SER A 277 3.39 17.78 10.43
C SER A 277 3.11 17.01 9.13
N GLY A 278 3.68 15.80 9.01
CA GLY A 278 3.24 14.80 8.06
C GLY A 278 2.39 13.74 8.76
N HIS A 279 1.73 12.89 8.00
CA HIS A 279 1.12 11.69 8.55
C HIS A 279 2.11 10.51 8.55
N PHE A 280 1.81 9.50 9.36
CA PHE A 280 2.57 8.25 9.47
C PHE A 280 1.91 7.07 8.75
N GLY A 281 0.94 7.33 7.87
CA GLY A 281 0.19 6.29 7.17
C GLY A 281 1.05 5.37 6.31
N PHE A 282 2.26 5.80 5.97
CA PHE A 282 3.28 5.02 5.26
C PHE A 282 4.47 4.62 6.14
N GLY A 283 4.35 4.76 7.45
CA GLY A 283 5.46 4.55 8.38
C GLY A 283 6.52 5.64 8.32
N LEU A 284 7.67 5.39 8.96
CA LEU A 284 8.81 6.30 9.03
C LEU A 284 10.15 5.55 8.97
N GLY A 285 11.20 6.31 8.64
CA GLY A 285 12.59 5.85 8.72
C GLY A 285 12.93 4.82 7.63
N LYS A 286 13.81 3.87 7.99
CA LYS A 286 14.34 2.91 7.01
C LYS A 286 13.29 1.96 6.43
N HIS A 287 12.18 1.74 7.14
CA HIS A 287 11.04 0.94 6.69
C HIS A 287 9.88 1.79 6.12
N PHE A 288 10.10 3.07 5.82
CA PHE A 288 9.11 3.87 5.12
C PHE A 288 8.60 3.12 3.88
N CYS A 289 7.29 3.14 3.63
CA CYS A 289 6.65 2.34 2.59
C CYS A 289 7.33 2.50 1.22
N ILE A 290 7.65 1.38 0.59
CA ILE A 290 8.32 1.37 -0.72
C ILE A 290 7.33 1.72 -1.83
N GLY A 291 6.06 1.32 -1.68
CA GLY A 291 5.00 1.52 -2.66
C GLY A 291 4.14 2.76 -2.45
N TYR A 292 4.57 3.74 -1.65
CA TYR A 292 3.73 4.89 -1.29
C TYR A 292 3.31 5.75 -2.50
N GLU A 293 4.20 5.96 -3.46
CA GLU A 293 3.89 6.69 -4.70
C GLU A 293 2.96 5.87 -5.60
N LEU A 294 3.16 4.56 -5.69
CA LEU A 294 2.32 3.65 -6.47
C LEU A 294 0.88 3.67 -5.93
N ALA A 295 0.70 3.42 -4.63
CA ALA A 295 -0.61 3.41 -3.98
C ALA A 295 -1.36 4.75 -4.14
N ARG A 296 -0.63 5.86 -4.03
CA ARG A 296 -1.17 7.20 -4.25
C ARG A 296 -1.62 7.39 -5.71
N ASN A 297 -0.80 6.98 -6.68
CA ASN A 297 -1.12 7.09 -8.10
C ASN A 297 -2.35 6.25 -8.45
N GLU A 298 -2.43 5.01 -7.96
CA GLU A 298 -3.62 4.16 -8.17
C GLU A 298 -4.89 4.81 -7.63
N ALA A 299 -4.84 5.35 -6.41
CA ALA A 299 -5.99 6.00 -5.79
C ALA A 299 -6.43 7.26 -6.55
N ILE A 300 -5.49 8.12 -6.95
CA ILE A 300 -5.78 9.38 -7.63
C ILE A 300 -6.23 9.14 -9.06
N VAL A 301 -5.49 8.35 -9.83
CA VAL A 301 -5.84 8.03 -11.22
C VAL A 301 -7.19 7.33 -11.28
N GLY A 302 -7.40 6.32 -10.45
CA GLY A 302 -8.66 5.61 -10.37
C GLY A 302 -9.84 6.52 -10.05
N SER A 303 -9.67 7.43 -9.09
CA SER A 303 -10.75 8.36 -8.70
C SER A 303 -11.08 9.36 -9.81
N LYS A 304 -10.08 9.95 -10.46
CA LYS A 304 -10.27 10.85 -11.58
C LYS A 304 -11.01 10.17 -12.73
N ARG A 305 -10.60 8.96 -13.10
CA ARG A 305 -11.23 8.20 -14.20
C ARG A 305 -12.67 7.78 -13.89
N ILE A 306 -12.96 7.41 -12.64
CA ILE A 306 -14.34 7.14 -12.21
C ILE A 306 -15.21 8.39 -12.43
N LEU A 307 -14.78 9.58 -12.00
CA LEU A 307 -15.54 10.80 -12.19
C LEU A 307 -15.68 11.20 -13.65
N GLU A 308 -14.62 11.11 -14.45
CA GLU A 308 -14.64 11.42 -15.87
C GLU A 308 -15.63 10.55 -16.65
N ARG A 309 -15.69 9.25 -16.32
CA ARG A 309 -16.46 8.27 -17.10
C ARG A 309 -17.88 8.06 -16.61
N LEU A 310 -18.10 8.17 -15.31
CA LEU A 310 -19.38 7.84 -14.68
C LEU A 310 -20.09 9.09 -14.13
N GLY A 311 -19.40 10.22 -14.07
CA GLY A 311 -19.96 11.46 -13.53
C GLY A 311 -20.03 11.45 -12.01
N ARG A 312 -20.95 12.24 -11.47
CA ARG A 312 -21.12 12.46 -10.04
C ARG A 312 -21.69 11.22 -9.32
N PRO A 313 -20.95 10.60 -8.41
CA PRO A 313 -21.46 9.48 -7.64
C PRO A 313 -22.25 9.94 -6.40
N SER A 314 -23.05 9.03 -5.86
CA SER A 314 -23.72 9.20 -4.56
C SER A 314 -23.70 7.89 -3.79
N LEU A 315 -23.63 7.98 -2.45
CA LEU A 315 -23.83 6.82 -1.59
C LEU A 315 -25.28 6.36 -1.65
N GLN A 316 -25.45 5.05 -1.80
CA GLN A 316 -26.76 4.43 -1.69
C GLN A 316 -26.83 3.58 -0.41
N GLY A 317 -27.86 3.79 0.38
CA GLY A 317 -28.13 3.10 1.63
C GLY A 317 -28.53 4.06 2.73
N THR A 318 -29.34 3.60 3.65
CA THR A 318 -29.70 4.35 4.86
C THR A 318 -28.47 4.50 5.73
N GLN A 319 -28.08 5.74 6.00
CA GLN A 319 -27.33 6.04 7.20
C GLN A 319 -28.19 5.59 8.39
N GLN A 320 -27.82 4.49 9.02
CA GLN A 320 -28.30 4.12 10.35
C GLN A 320 -27.22 4.41 11.37
#